data_aec8598e8f27d525a457c06c71717aa1
#
_entry.id   aec8598e8f27d525a457c06c71717aa1
#
_cell.length_a   1.000
_cell.length_b   1.000
_cell.length_c   1.000
_cell.angle_alpha   90.00
_cell.angle_beta   90.00
_cell.angle_gamma   90.00
#
_symmetry.space_group_name_H-M   'P 1'
#
loop_
_entity.id
_entity.type
_entity.pdbx_description
1 polymer ?
#
loop_
_entity_poly.entity_id
_entity_poly.type
_entity_poly.pdbx_seq_one_letter_code
_entity_poly.pdbx_strand_id
1 'polypeptide(L)'
;SRGLGDVYKRQKYTEDNIRSLDWKEHIRMRPGMYIGKLGDGSSADDGIYILLKEVLYNSIDEFVMGAGKTIDISIQGNKVIVRDYGRGIPLGKVVDVVSKMNTGGKYDSRAFKKSVGLNGVGTKAVNALSNYFRVESTRDGKSASAEFELGVLTNHELLEETSRRKGTKVSFVPDPEIFKNYKYRNEYVARMLKNYVYLNPGLSIIFNGEKFFSENGLKDLLEDNTKTEDRLYPTIHLKGNDIEIALTHSKTQYSEEYHSFVNGQNTTQGGTHLAAFREAFVRTVREFFGKNYDASDIRKSIISAIAIKVMEPVFESQTKTKLGSTEMGGGLPTVRTFINDFVTVSYTHLRAHETGRNLVCRLLLE
;
A
#
# COMPACT_ATOMS: atom_id res chain seq x y z
N SER A 1 -14.78 -41.51 37.29
CA SER A 1 -13.74 -40.61 36.83
C SER A 1 -12.81 -41.37 35.88
N ARG A 2 -13.08 -41.29 34.58
CA ARG A 2 -12.13 -41.73 33.55
C ARG A 2 -11.32 -40.52 33.16
N GLY A 3 -10.01 -40.61 33.39
CA GLY A 3 -9.08 -39.51 33.24
C GLY A 3 -8.92 -39.01 31.80
N LEU A 4 -8.78 -37.71 31.66
CA LEU A 4 -8.41 -36.95 30.48
C LEU A 4 -6.94 -37.19 30.00
N GLY A 5 -6.34 -38.31 30.43
CA GLY A 5 -4.92 -38.60 30.23
C GLY A 5 -4.54 -39.32 28.93
N ASP A 6 -5.50 -39.83 28.13
CA ASP A 6 -5.20 -40.75 27.02
C ASP A 6 -5.27 -40.15 25.60
N VAL A 7 -5.39 -38.84 25.46
CA VAL A 7 -5.55 -38.23 24.12
C VAL A 7 -4.21 -37.74 23.52
N TYR A 8 -3.17 -37.58 24.31
CA TYR A 8 -1.83 -37.34 23.78
C TYR A 8 -1.06 -38.66 23.66
N LYS A 9 -1.38 -39.48 22.66
CA LYS A 9 -0.39 -40.42 22.14
C LYS A 9 0.87 -39.62 21.85
N ARG A 10 1.93 -39.82 22.63
CA ARG A 10 3.26 -39.29 22.36
C ARG A 10 3.66 -39.71 20.94
N GLN A 11 3.39 -38.87 19.94
CA GLN A 11 4.04 -39.02 18.64
C GLN A 11 5.54 -38.99 18.96
N LYS A 12 6.24 -40.07 18.69
CA LYS A 12 7.69 -40.10 18.80
C LYS A 12 8.19 -39.06 17.80
N TYR A 13 8.79 -37.98 18.27
CA TYR A 13 9.47 -36.99 17.43
C TYR A 13 10.77 -37.65 16.99
N THR A 14 10.83 -38.03 15.71
CA THR A 14 11.97 -38.69 15.08
C THR A 14 12.45 -37.86 13.92
N GLU A 15 13.61 -38.19 13.36
CA GLU A 15 14.17 -37.53 12.18
C GLU A 15 13.19 -37.53 10.99
N ASP A 16 12.36 -38.58 10.85
CA ASP A 16 11.33 -38.69 9.80
C ASP A 16 10.23 -37.62 9.91
N ASN A 17 10.10 -36.96 11.06
CA ASN A 17 9.16 -35.86 11.25
C ASN A 17 9.71 -34.50 10.77
N ILE A 18 11.00 -34.44 10.43
CA ILE A 18 11.68 -33.25 9.93
C ILE A 18 11.75 -33.34 8.41
N ARG A 19 11.02 -32.45 7.73
CA ARG A 19 11.07 -32.34 6.27
C ARG A 19 11.24 -30.89 5.83
N SER A 20 12.00 -30.69 4.76
CA SER A 20 12.10 -29.41 4.08
C SER A 20 10.93 -29.24 3.12
N LEU A 21 10.29 -28.11 3.15
CA LEU A 21 9.24 -27.75 2.18
C LEU A 21 9.86 -26.88 1.09
N ASP A 22 9.40 -27.05 -0.15
CA ASP A 22 9.70 -26.07 -1.17
C ASP A 22 8.91 -24.76 -0.91
N TRP A 23 9.24 -23.68 -1.63
CA TRP A 23 8.67 -22.36 -1.39
C TRP A 23 7.14 -22.33 -1.59
N LYS A 24 6.62 -23.01 -2.62
CA LYS A 24 5.18 -23.04 -2.93
C LYS A 24 4.41 -23.89 -1.90
N GLU A 25 4.96 -25.03 -1.50
CA GLU A 25 4.37 -25.87 -0.45
C GLU A 25 4.31 -25.11 0.87
N HIS A 26 5.39 -24.40 1.24
CA HIS A 26 5.40 -23.60 2.45
C HIS A 26 4.36 -22.48 2.41
N ILE A 27 4.25 -21.74 1.30
CA ILE A 27 3.23 -20.68 1.14
C ILE A 27 1.82 -21.26 1.25
N ARG A 28 1.55 -22.38 0.60
CA ARG A 28 0.23 -23.03 0.62
C ARG A 28 -0.12 -23.62 1.99
N MET A 29 0.87 -24.12 2.71
CA MET A 29 0.69 -24.64 4.07
C MET A 29 0.51 -23.54 5.11
N ARG A 30 1.13 -22.38 4.92
CA ARG A 30 1.14 -21.27 5.87
C ARG A 30 0.78 -19.95 5.19
N PRO A 31 -0.37 -19.85 4.48
CA PRO A 31 -0.72 -18.66 3.71
C PRO A 31 -0.82 -17.40 4.58
N GLY A 32 -1.25 -17.54 5.84
CA GLY A 32 -1.35 -16.43 6.78
C GLY A 32 -0.05 -15.69 7.06
N MET A 33 1.11 -16.33 6.88
CA MET A 33 2.42 -15.66 6.99
C MET A 33 2.70 -14.67 5.86
N TYR A 34 2.05 -14.85 4.70
CA TYR A 34 2.29 -14.07 3.49
C TYR A 34 1.20 -13.05 3.20
N ILE A 35 -0.06 -13.43 3.46
CA ILE A 35 -1.24 -12.64 3.09
C ILE A 35 -2.14 -12.30 4.28
N GLY A 36 -1.72 -12.64 5.51
CA GLY A 36 -2.54 -12.42 6.69
C GLY A 36 -3.79 -13.31 6.74
N LYS A 37 -4.92 -12.75 7.11
CA LYS A 37 -6.21 -13.45 7.22
C LYS A 37 -6.68 -13.92 5.86
N LEU A 38 -7.09 -15.19 5.73
CA LEU A 38 -7.64 -15.72 4.47
C LEU A 38 -8.95 -15.02 4.10
N GLY A 39 -9.97 -15.17 4.91
CA GLY A 39 -11.28 -14.57 4.72
C GLY A 39 -12.04 -15.04 3.48
N ASP A 40 -13.26 -14.54 3.31
CA ASP A 40 -14.15 -14.83 2.19
C ASP A 40 -14.43 -13.61 1.30
N GLY A 41 -13.73 -12.50 1.53
CA GLY A 41 -13.92 -11.22 0.86
C GLY A 41 -14.95 -10.30 1.53
N SER A 42 -15.48 -10.67 2.69
CA SER A 42 -16.41 -9.84 3.45
C SER A 42 -15.72 -8.71 4.22
N SER A 43 -14.39 -8.77 4.36
CA SER A 43 -13.57 -7.74 4.99
C SER A 43 -12.51 -7.22 4.02
N ALA A 44 -12.19 -5.92 4.07
CA ALA A 44 -11.23 -5.28 3.16
C ALA A 44 -9.77 -5.71 3.39
N ASP A 45 -9.48 -6.41 4.49
CA ASP A 45 -8.19 -6.99 4.85
C ASP A 45 -8.07 -8.49 4.56
N ASP A 46 -9.09 -9.11 3.96
CA ASP A 46 -9.06 -10.51 3.58
C ASP A 46 -8.00 -10.78 2.50
N GLY A 47 -7.41 -11.96 2.54
CA GLY A 47 -6.25 -12.35 1.75
C GLY A 47 -6.41 -12.19 0.24
N ILE A 48 -7.62 -12.35 -0.31
CA ILE A 48 -7.86 -12.12 -1.75
C ILE A 48 -7.54 -10.69 -2.17
N TYR A 49 -7.80 -9.68 -1.31
CA TYR A 49 -7.43 -8.29 -1.60
C TYR A 49 -5.93 -8.06 -1.44
N ILE A 50 -5.26 -8.83 -0.56
CA ILE A 50 -3.80 -8.78 -0.44
C ILE A 50 -3.14 -9.34 -1.71
N LEU A 51 -3.68 -10.43 -2.29
CA LEU A 51 -3.20 -10.95 -3.60
C LEU A 51 -3.29 -9.87 -4.69
N LEU A 52 -4.41 -9.16 -4.78
CA LEU A 52 -4.57 -8.06 -5.72
C LEU A 52 -3.56 -6.93 -5.46
N LYS A 53 -3.36 -6.54 -4.19
CA LYS A 53 -2.38 -5.51 -3.78
C LYS A 53 -0.97 -5.86 -4.22
N GLU A 54 -0.53 -7.11 -4.03
CA GLU A 54 0.83 -7.53 -4.37
C GLU A 54 1.12 -7.43 -5.88
N VAL A 55 0.12 -7.66 -6.72
CA VAL A 55 0.24 -7.43 -8.16
C VAL A 55 0.23 -5.95 -8.50
N LEU A 56 -0.67 -5.18 -7.89
CA LEU A 56 -0.79 -3.73 -8.11
C LEU A 56 0.47 -2.97 -7.73
N TYR A 57 1.13 -3.33 -6.62
CA TYR A 57 2.37 -2.67 -6.20
C TYR A 57 3.47 -2.72 -7.26
N ASN A 58 3.58 -3.84 -7.99
CA ASN A 58 4.57 -3.92 -9.06
C ASN A 58 4.22 -2.98 -10.22
N SER A 59 2.94 -2.83 -10.55
CA SER A 59 2.49 -1.90 -11.58
C SER A 59 2.62 -0.43 -11.15
N ILE A 60 2.36 -0.12 -9.88
CA ILE A 60 2.56 1.22 -9.30
C ILE A 60 4.04 1.58 -9.26
N ASP A 61 4.92 0.63 -8.92
CA ASP A 61 6.37 0.85 -8.93
C ASP A 61 6.88 1.23 -10.32
N GLU A 62 6.32 0.69 -11.41
CA GLU A 62 6.64 1.12 -12.78
C GLU A 62 6.26 2.59 -13.01
N PHE A 63 5.09 3.03 -12.54
CA PHE A 63 4.69 4.43 -12.59
C PHE A 63 5.65 5.33 -11.79
N VAL A 64 5.99 4.95 -10.57
CA VAL A 64 6.94 5.69 -9.71
C VAL A 64 8.31 5.82 -10.36
N MET A 65 8.72 4.81 -11.14
CA MET A 65 9.95 4.83 -11.95
C MET A 65 9.82 5.62 -13.25
N GLY A 66 8.70 6.32 -13.46
CA GLY A 66 8.44 7.14 -14.65
C GLY A 66 8.00 6.34 -15.88
N ALA A 67 7.65 5.06 -15.72
CA ALA A 67 7.25 4.19 -16.81
C ALA A 67 5.75 3.83 -16.73
N GLY A 68 4.99 4.26 -17.73
CA GLY A 68 3.53 4.07 -17.76
C GLY A 68 2.79 5.10 -16.91
N LYS A 69 1.54 5.37 -17.26
CA LYS A 69 0.66 6.30 -16.52
C LYS A 69 -0.72 5.70 -16.26
N THR A 70 -0.94 4.47 -16.73
CA THR A 70 -2.24 3.81 -16.65
C THR A 70 -2.06 2.38 -16.19
N ILE A 71 -2.97 1.92 -15.33
CA ILE A 71 -3.11 0.53 -14.91
C ILE A 71 -4.56 0.13 -15.18
N ASP A 72 -4.77 -0.94 -15.94
CA ASP A 72 -6.08 -1.52 -16.17
C ASP A 72 -6.29 -2.73 -15.26
N ILE A 73 -7.44 -2.77 -14.60
CA ILE A 73 -7.84 -3.83 -13.69
C ILE A 73 -9.21 -4.35 -14.11
N SER A 74 -9.34 -5.65 -14.22
CA SER A 74 -10.62 -6.31 -14.46
C SER A 74 -10.79 -7.47 -13.48
N ILE A 75 -11.95 -7.53 -12.87
CA ILE A 75 -12.38 -8.66 -12.04
C ILE A 75 -13.69 -9.19 -12.63
N GLN A 76 -13.62 -10.41 -13.16
CA GLN A 76 -14.76 -11.10 -13.77
C GLN A 76 -14.96 -12.44 -13.06
N GLY A 77 -16.03 -12.53 -12.26
CA GLY A 77 -16.17 -13.65 -11.34
C GLY A 77 -14.98 -13.68 -10.35
N ASN A 78 -14.24 -14.76 -10.38
CA ASN A 78 -13.05 -14.95 -9.54
C ASN A 78 -11.73 -14.64 -10.24
N LYS A 79 -11.75 -14.33 -11.55
CA LYS A 79 -10.55 -14.02 -12.33
C LYS A 79 -10.20 -12.55 -12.22
N VAL A 80 -9.00 -12.29 -11.75
CA VAL A 80 -8.39 -10.95 -11.66
C VAL A 80 -7.40 -10.78 -12.78
N ILE A 81 -7.44 -9.64 -13.45
CA ILE A 81 -6.48 -9.24 -14.47
C ILE A 81 -5.97 -7.84 -14.11
N VAL A 82 -4.66 -7.68 -14.05
CA VAL A 82 -3.98 -6.39 -13.87
C VAL A 82 -3.02 -6.18 -15.01
N ARG A 83 -3.12 -5.05 -15.70
CA ARG A 83 -2.27 -4.67 -16.83
C ARG A 83 -1.65 -3.30 -16.57
N ASP A 84 -0.33 -3.22 -16.59
CA ASP A 84 0.39 -1.95 -16.69
C ASP A 84 0.94 -1.72 -18.10
N TYR A 85 1.43 -0.50 -18.34
CA TYR A 85 2.08 -0.07 -19.57
C TYR A 85 3.50 0.43 -19.28
N GLY A 86 4.14 -0.17 -18.29
CA GLY A 86 5.50 0.10 -17.86
C GLY A 86 6.55 -0.47 -18.81
N ARG A 87 7.75 -0.72 -18.28
CA ARG A 87 8.89 -1.23 -19.05
C ARG A 87 8.74 -2.70 -19.45
N GLY A 88 7.92 -3.46 -18.71
CA GLY A 88 7.84 -4.90 -18.82
C GLY A 88 8.98 -5.63 -18.09
N ILE A 89 8.73 -6.86 -17.66
CA ILE A 89 9.74 -7.75 -17.08
C ILE A 89 10.72 -8.15 -18.17
N PRO A 90 12.04 -8.22 -17.92
CA PRO A 90 12.99 -8.78 -18.87
C PRO A 90 12.56 -10.19 -19.32
N LEU A 91 12.42 -10.43 -20.63
CA LEU A 91 11.74 -11.59 -21.19
C LEU A 91 12.33 -12.91 -20.70
N GLY A 92 13.66 -13.02 -20.62
CA GLY A 92 14.33 -14.21 -20.09
C GLY A 92 14.19 -14.41 -18.56
N LYS A 93 13.47 -13.51 -17.86
CA LYS A 93 13.27 -13.57 -16.40
C LYS A 93 11.81 -13.68 -15.99
N VAL A 94 10.89 -13.76 -16.95
CA VAL A 94 9.44 -13.82 -16.69
C VAL A 94 9.07 -14.97 -15.75
N VAL A 95 9.63 -16.16 -15.96
CA VAL A 95 9.42 -17.33 -15.09
C VAL A 95 10.06 -17.10 -13.72
N ASP A 96 11.33 -16.70 -13.70
CA ASP A 96 12.12 -16.57 -12.46
C ASP A 96 11.50 -15.57 -11.48
N VAL A 97 11.06 -14.42 -11.98
CA VAL A 97 10.50 -13.32 -11.15
C VAL A 97 9.24 -13.73 -10.40
N VAL A 98 8.44 -14.66 -10.94
CA VAL A 98 7.17 -15.08 -10.33
C VAL A 98 7.23 -16.43 -9.64
N SER A 99 8.35 -17.18 -9.75
CA SER A 99 8.45 -18.54 -9.22
C SER A 99 9.71 -18.84 -8.40
N LYS A 100 10.73 -18.00 -8.42
CA LYS A 100 11.94 -18.21 -7.62
C LYS A 100 11.99 -17.22 -6.45
N MET A 101 12.15 -17.74 -5.23
CA MET A 101 12.35 -16.91 -4.04
C MET A 101 13.61 -16.05 -4.17
N ASN A 102 13.61 -14.89 -3.50
CA ASN A 102 14.72 -13.95 -3.51
C ASN A 102 15.15 -13.49 -4.93
N THR A 103 14.21 -13.48 -5.87
CA THR A 103 14.43 -12.99 -7.24
C THR A 103 13.59 -11.76 -7.49
N GLY A 104 14.23 -10.65 -7.82
CA GLY A 104 13.57 -9.38 -8.13
C GLY A 104 14.60 -8.31 -8.49
N GLY A 105 14.21 -7.31 -9.27
CA GLY A 105 15.07 -6.19 -9.66
C GLY A 105 15.20 -5.09 -8.61
N LYS A 106 14.61 -5.28 -7.42
CA LYS A 106 14.50 -4.24 -6.39
C LYS A 106 15.63 -4.26 -5.36
N TYR A 107 16.46 -5.31 -5.33
CA TYR A 107 17.50 -5.48 -4.31
C TYR A 107 18.65 -4.47 -4.44
N ASP A 108 19.05 -4.09 -5.65
CA ASP A 108 20.25 -3.27 -5.89
C ASP A 108 19.94 -1.81 -6.26
N SER A 109 18.68 -1.43 -6.37
CA SER A 109 18.30 -0.09 -6.84
C SER A 109 17.98 0.85 -5.68
N ARG A 110 18.72 1.97 -5.57
CA ARG A 110 18.39 3.06 -4.62
C ARG A 110 16.97 3.59 -4.80
N ALA A 111 16.43 3.55 -6.03
CA ALA A 111 15.07 4.00 -6.34
C ALA A 111 13.99 3.12 -5.71
N PHE A 112 14.26 1.83 -5.49
CA PHE A 112 13.31 0.89 -4.90
C PHE A 112 13.40 0.77 -3.37
N LYS A 113 14.38 1.40 -2.72
CA LYS A 113 14.51 1.34 -1.24
C LYS A 113 13.30 1.89 -0.50
N LYS A 114 12.49 2.72 -1.16
CA LYS A 114 11.24 3.30 -0.65
C LYS A 114 9.98 2.64 -1.22
N SER A 115 10.12 1.53 -1.94
CA SER A 115 9.02 0.71 -2.46
C SER A 115 8.44 -0.16 -1.34
N VAL A 116 7.19 -0.58 -1.52
CA VAL A 116 6.49 -1.45 -0.57
C VAL A 116 6.87 -2.92 -0.73
N GLY A 117 7.17 -3.34 -1.95
CA GLY A 117 7.44 -4.73 -2.31
C GLY A 117 8.92 -5.11 -2.21
N LEU A 118 9.59 -4.83 -1.07
CA LEU A 118 11.02 -5.06 -0.91
C LEU A 118 11.43 -6.53 -0.89
N ASN A 119 10.59 -7.41 -0.36
CA ASN A 119 10.97 -8.80 -0.06
C ASN A 119 10.92 -9.73 -1.29
N GLY A 120 10.44 -9.27 -2.45
CA GLY A 120 10.36 -10.07 -3.67
C GLY A 120 9.51 -11.35 -3.56
N VAL A 121 8.60 -11.42 -2.58
CA VAL A 121 7.79 -12.60 -2.27
C VAL A 121 6.35 -12.48 -2.76
N GLY A 122 5.81 -11.26 -2.84
CA GLY A 122 4.37 -11.04 -3.05
C GLY A 122 3.81 -11.73 -4.28
N THR A 123 4.41 -11.54 -5.46
CA THR A 123 3.94 -12.21 -6.69
C THR A 123 4.06 -13.73 -6.62
N LYS A 124 5.06 -14.27 -5.88
CA LYS A 124 5.19 -15.72 -5.66
C LYS A 124 4.05 -16.24 -4.78
N ALA A 125 3.64 -15.45 -3.78
CA ALA A 125 2.48 -15.80 -2.97
C ALA A 125 1.19 -15.81 -3.83
N VAL A 126 1.00 -14.84 -4.72
CA VAL A 126 -0.13 -14.85 -5.66
C VAL A 126 -0.10 -16.10 -6.53
N ASN A 127 1.07 -16.44 -7.10
CA ASN A 127 1.25 -17.61 -7.94
C ASN A 127 0.94 -18.92 -7.18
N ALA A 128 1.54 -19.13 -6.00
CA ALA A 128 1.36 -20.34 -5.21
C ALA A 128 -0.06 -20.51 -4.66
N LEU A 129 -0.77 -19.39 -4.39
CA LEU A 129 -2.14 -19.39 -3.83
C LEU A 129 -3.24 -19.28 -4.89
N SER A 130 -2.90 -19.46 -6.18
CA SER A 130 -3.83 -19.42 -7.29
C SER A 130 -3.89 -20.77 -8.00
N ASN A 131 -5.09 -21.22 -8.35
CA ASN A 131 -5.27 -22.39 -9.21
C ASN A 131 -5.00 -22.08 -10.69
N TYR A 132 -4.99 -20.81 -11.06
CA TYR A 132 -4.54 -20.30 -12.35
C TYR A 132 -3.75 -19.00 -12.14
N PHE A 133 -2.55 -18.95 -12.66
CA PHE A 133 -1.72 -17.77 -12.69
C PHE A 133 -1.03 -17.65 -14.06
N ARG A 134 -1.12 -16.47 -14.68
CA ARG A 134 -0.42 -16.15 -15.92
C ARG A 134 0.21 -14.78 -15.84
N VAL A 135 1.46 -14.69 -16.25
CA VAL A 135 2.17 -13.44 -16.46
C VAL A 135 2.56 -13.30 -17.91
N GLU A 136 2.31 -12.13 -18.49
CA GLU A 136 2.74 -11.74 -19.84
C GLU A 136 3.57 -10.47 -19.74
N SER A 137 4.73 -10.45 -20.38
CA SER A 137 5.57 -9.27 -20.48
C SER A 137 5.83 -8.95 -21.94
N THR A 138 5.66 -7.67 -22.28
CA THR A 138 5.94 -7.16 -23.64
C THR A 138 6.93 -6.01 -23.54
N ARG A 139 8.04 -6.12 -24.26
CA ARG A 139 9.06 -5.08 -24.39
C ARG A 139 9.83 -5.23 -25.70
N ASP A 140 10.26 -4.10 -26.25
CA ASP A 140 11.12 -4.03 -27.44
C ASP A 140 10.57 -4.83 -28.66
N GLY A 141 9.23 -4.81 -28.83
CA GLY A 141 8.55 -5.52 -29.93
C GLY A 141 8.47 -7.04 -29.77
N LYS A 142 8.88 -7.58 -28.61
CA LYS A 142 8.82 -9.00 -28.26
C LYS A 142 7.96 -9.24 -27.04
N SER A 143 7.48 -10.45 -26.83
CA SER A 143 6.77 -10.81 -25.61
C SER A 143 7.11 -12.21 -25.11
N ALA A 144 7.01 -12.39 -23.79
CA ALA A 144 7.09 -13.68 -23.15
C ALA A 144 5.90 -13.87 -22.20
N SER A 145 5.40 -15.08 -22.09
CA SER A 145 4.39 -15.43 -21.12
C SER A 145 4.71 -16.72 -20.40
N ALA A 146 4.25 -16.83 -19.15
CA ALA A 146 4.35 -18.05 -18.37
C ALA A 146 3.02 -18.31 -17.65
N GLU A 147 2.57 -19.56 -17.66
CA GLU A 147 1.37 -20.02 -16.97
C GLU A 147 1.75 -21.01 -15.87
N PHE A 148 1.01 -20.90 -14.79
CA PHE A 148 1.21 -21.76 -13.62
C PHE A 148 -0.13 -22.22 -13.06
N GLU A 149 -0.09 -23.39 -12.46
CA GLU A 149 -1.15 -23.94 -11.64
C GLU A 149 -0.58 -24.28 -10.26
N LEU A 150 -1.13 -23.69 -9.19
CA LEU A 150 -0.68 -23.91 -7.81
C LEU A 150 0.84 -23.69 -7.61
N GLY A 151 1.41 -22.73 -8.35
CA GLY A 151 2.84 -22.41 -8.32
C GLY A 151 3.72 -23.32 -9.20
N VAL A 152 3.13 -24.29 -9.92
CA VAL A 152 3.84 -25.18 -10.86
C VAL A 152 3.73 -24.61 -12.27
N LEU A 153 4.87 -24.46 -12.96
CA LEU A 153 4.91 -23.99 -14.35
C LEU A 153 4.24 -25.03 -15.28
N THR A 154 3.22 -24.61 -16.02
CA THR A 154 2.48 -25.44 -16.97
C THR A 154 2.78 -25.08 -18.42
N ASN A 155 3.04 -23.80 -18.71
CA ASN A 155 3.37 -23.33 -20.05
C ASN A 155 4.32 -22.12 -20.02
N HIS A 156 5.19 -22.01 -21.02
CA HIS A 156 6.07 -20.86 -21.23
C HIS A 156 6.24 -20.61 -22.72
N GLU A 157 5.93 -19.40 -23.15
CA GLU A 157 6.00 -19.01 -24.56
C GLU A 157 6.85 -17.75 -24.72
N LEU A 158 7.61 -17.71 -25.81
CA LEU A 158 8.35 -16.53 -26.26
C LEU A 158 7.89 -16.19 -27.68
N LEU A 159 7.45 -14.95 -27.90
CA LEU A 159 7.12 -14.41 -29.20
C LEU A 159 8.19 -13.38 -29.60
N GLU A 160 8.90 -13.69 -30.69
CA GLU A 160 9.98 -12.84 -31.21
C GLU A 160 9.47 -11.51 -31.79
N GLU A 161 8.23 -11.49 -32.30
CA GLU A 161 7.60 -10.28 -32.81
C GLU A 161 6.17 -10.13 -32.30
N THR A 162 5.82 -8.92 -31.89
CA THR A 162 4.46 -8.58 -31.44
C THR A 162 4.14 -7.11 -31.62
N SER A 163 2.91 -6.81 -32.00
CA SER A 163 2.35 -5.45 -32.02
C SER A 163 1.71 -5.03 -30.69
N ARG A 164 1.77 -5.90 -29.66
CA ARG A 164 1.21 -5.57 -28.34
C ARG A 164 1.95 -4.42 -27.70
N ARG A 165 1.22 -3.55 -27.01
CA ARG A 165 1.82 -2.44 -26.24
C ARG A 165 2.70 -3.02 -25.12
N LYS A 166 3.86 -2.36 -24.90
CA LYS A 166 4.80 -2.69 -23.81
C LYS A 166 4.12 -2.68 -22.45
N GLY A 167 4.67 -3.42 -21.51
CA GLY A 167 4.22 -3.50 -20.11
C GLY A 167 4.03 -4.94 -19.65
N THR A 168 3.46 -5.10 -18.46
CA THR A 168 3.20 -6.40 -17.84
C THR A 168 1.71 -6.62 -17.66
N LYS A 169 1.25 -7.84 -17.89
CA LYS A 169 -0.11 -8.27 -17.59
C LYS A 169 -0.05 -9.52 -16.72
N VAL A 170 -0.71 -9.46 -15.58
CA VAL A 170 -0.87 -10.58 -14.67
C VAL A 170 -2.34 -10.95 -14.61
N SER A 171 -2.63 -12.23 -14.75
CA SER A 171 -3.98 -12.81 -14.63
C SER A 171 -3.94 -13.93 -13.61
N PHE A 172 -4.86 -13.97 -12.67
CA PHE A 172 -4.90 -15.04 -11.67
C PHE A 172 -6.32 -15.32 -11.18
N VAL A 173 -6.50 -16.53 -10.67
CA VAL A 173 -7.71 -16.99 -9.99
C VAL A 173 -7.26 -17.58 -8.65
N PRO A 174 -7.59 -16.97 -7.51
CA PRO A 174 -7.29 -17.55 -6.20
C PRO A 174 -7.84 -18.97 -6.06
N ASP A 175 -7.08 -19.84 -5.41
CA ASP A 175 -7.43 -21.25 -5.26
C ASP A 175 -8.66 -21.43 -4.34
N PRO A 176 -9.79 -21.99 -4.82
CA PRO A 176 -11.00 -22.17 -4.03
C PRO A 176 -10.85 -23.20 -2.89
N GLU A 177 -9.82 -24.03 -2.89
CA GLU A 177 -9.54 -24.93 -1.78
C GLU A 177 -8.97 -24.19 -0.57
N ILE A 178 -8.21 -23.08 -0.82
CA ILE A 178 -7.66 -22.21 0.22
C ILE A 178 -8.65 -21.13 0.58
N PHE A 179 -9.19 -20.42 -0.43
CA PHE A 179 -10.15 -19.32 -0.26
C PHE A 179 -11.57 -19.84 -0.47
N LYS A 180 -12.16 -20.42 0.55
CA LYS A 180 -13.50 -21.03 0.46
C LYS A 180 -14.58 -19.95 0.30
N ASN A 181 -15.46 -20.13 -0.71
CA ASN A 181 -16.65 -19.29 -0.94
C ASN A 181 -16.35 -17.78 -1.04
N TYR A 182 -15.15 -17.41 -1.47
CA TYR A 182 -14.75 -16.02 -1.55
C TYR A 182 -15.43 -15.27 -2.70
N LYS A 183 -15.61 -13.97 -2.48
CA LYS A 183 -16.13 -13.05 -3.50
C LYS A 183 -15.48 -11.69 -3.36
N TYR A 184 -14.96 -11.15 -4.47
CA TYR A 184 -14.52 -9.76 -4.52
C TYR A 184 -15.71 -8.81 -4.43
N ARG A 185 -15.62 -7.81 -3.56
CA ARG A 185 -16.59 -6.71 -3.45
C ARG A 185 -16.00 -5.48 -4.13
N ASN A 186 -16.68 -4.99 -5.17
CA ASN A 186 -16.21 -3.85 -5.96
C ASN A 186 -15.98 -2.61 -5.10
N GLU A 187 -16.79 -2.38 -4.07
CA GLU A 187 -16.67 -1.27 -3.13
C GLU A 187 -15.33 -1.28 -2.35
N TYR A 188 -14.85 -2.46 -1.94
CA TYR A 188 -13.56 -2.57 -1.26
C TYR A 188 -12.39 -2.38 -2.22
N VAL A 189 -12.50 -2.92 -3.43
CA VAL A 189 -11.51 -2.70 -4.49
C VAL A 189 -11.49 -1.21 -4.84
N ALA A 190 -12.62 -0.58 -5.13
CA ALA A 190 -12.71 0.84 -5.48
C ALA A 190 -12.10 1.75 -4.39
N ARG A 191 -12.42 1.49 -3.11
CA ARG A 191 -11.83 2.23 -1.97
C ARG A 191 -10.31 2.09 -1.92
N MET A 192 -9.80 0.88 -2.14
CA MET A 192 -8.37 0.61 -2.19
C MET A 192 -7.72 1.37 -3.35
N LEU A 193 -8.31 1.36 -4.54
CA LEU A 193 -7.79 2.03 -5.74
C LEU A 193 -7.79 3.56 -5.60
N LYS A 194 -8.82 4.13 -4.95
CA LYS A 194 -8.84 5.56 -4.58
C LYS A 194 -7.62 5.95 -3.76
N ASN A 195 -7.29 5.17 -2.72
CA ASN A 195 -6.09 5.43 -1.93
C ASN A 195 -4.82 5.44 -2.78
N TYR A 196 -4.70 4.51 -3.74
CA TYR A 196 -3.50 4.45 -4.59
C TYR A 196 -3.39 5.66 -5.54
N VAL A 197 -4.47 6.16 -6.10
CA VAL A 197 -4.40 7.35 -6.96
C VAL A 197 -4.12 8.61 -6.14
N TYR A 198 -4.62 8.72 -4.91
CA TYR A 198 -4.26 9.83 -4.01
C TYR A 198 -2.79 9.80 -3.59
N LEU A 199 -2.20 8.61 -3.44
CA LEU A 199 -0.79 8.46 -3.08
C LEU A 199 0.16 8.57 -4.29
N ASN A 200 -0.38 8.54 -5.51
CA ASN A 200 0.37 8.61 -6.77
C ASN A 200 -0.30 9.58 -7.74
N PRO A 201 -0.25 10.90 -7.49
CA PRO A 201 -0.86 11.90 -8.35
C PRO A 201 -0.40 11.76 -9.81
N GLY A 202 -1.36 11.82 -10.75
CA GLY A 202 -1.10 11.64 -12.18
C GLY A 202 -1.18 10.18 -12.67
N LEU A 203 -1.29 9.20 -11.75
CA LEU A 203 -1.60 7.80 -12.11
C LEU A 203 -3.09 7.66 -12.41
N SER A 204 -3.43 7.03 -13.54
CA SER A 204 -4.79 6.60 -13.87
C SER A 204 -4.95 5.11 -13.61
N ILE A 205 -5.92 4.71 -12.81
CA ILE A 205 -6.31 3.31 -12.64
C ILE A 205 -7.72 3.13 -13.22
N ILE A 206 -7.88 2.16 -14.12
CA ILE A 206 -9.16 1.84 -14.73
C ILE A 206 -9.60 0.49 -14.17
N PHE A 207 -10.71 0.46 -13.45
CA PHE A 207 -11.26 -0.75 -12.86
C PHE A 207 -12.64 -1.06 -13.44
N ASN A 208 -12.76 -2.17 -14.15
CA ASN A 208 -13.99 -2.58 -14.84
C ASN A 208 -14.60 -1.46 -15.70
N GLY A 209 -13.77 -0.60 -16.30
CA GLY A 209 -14.20 0.53 -17.12
C GLY A 209 -14.36 1.86 -16.37
N GLU A 210 -14.39 1.87 -15.04
CA GLU A 210 -14.42 3.08 -14.22
C GLU A 210 -13.00 3.62 -14.02
N LYS A 211 -12.80 4.93 -14.25
CA LYS A 211 -11.50 5.59 -14.11
C LYS A 211 -11.35 6.22 -12.73
N PHE A 212 -10.27 5.88 -12.03
CA PHE A 212 -9.80 6.49 -10.81
C PHE A 212 -8.57 7.34 -11.12
N PHE A 213 -8.54 8.58 -10.63
CA PHE A 213 -7.47 9.52 -10.89
C PHE A 213 -7.46 10.61 -9.81
N SER A 214 -6.27 11.08 -9.43
CA SER A 214 -6.08 12.26 -8.58
C SER A 214 -4.97 13.13 -9.16
N GLU A 215 -5.17 14.43 -9.12
CA GLU A 215 -4.17 15.42 -9.53
C GLU A 215 -3.41 15.97 -8.32
N ASN A 216 -4.12 16.20 -7.20
CA ASN A 216 -3.60 16.89 -6.04
C ASN A 216 -3.30 15.99 -4.83
N GLY A 217 -3.36 14.65 -5.00
CA GLY A 217 -2.94 13.69 -3.99
C GLY A 217 -3.78 13.71 -2.71
N LEU A 218 -3.13 13.87 -1.55
CA LEU A 218 -3.82 13.85 -0.25
C LEU A 218 -4.83 14.99 -0.09
N LYS A 219 -4.67 16.10 -0.81
CA LYS A 219 -5.69 17.14 -0.84
C LYS A 219 -6.99 16.62 -1.40
N ASP A 220 -6.94 15.94 -2.57
CA ASP A 220 -8.14 15.35 -3.18
C ASP A 220 -8.76 14.29 -2.27
N LEU A 221 -7.94 13.49 -1.55
CA LEU A 221 -8.43 12.53 -0.58
C LEU A 221 -9.32 13.18 0.49
N LEU A 222 -8.89 14.29 1.07
CA LEU A 222 -9.69 14.99 2.07
C LEU A 222 -10.91 15.67 1.45
N GLU A 223 -10.76 16.24 0.26
CA GLU A 223 -11.84 16.94 -0.42
C GLU A 223 -12.94 16.02 -0.93
N ASP A 224 -12.61 14.79 -1.30
CA ASP A 224 -13.58 13.75 -1.67
C ASP A 224 -14.32 13.15 -0.46
N ASN A 225 -13.69 13.16 0.73
CA ASN A 225 -14.28 12.63 1.95
C ASN A 225 -15.01 13.69 2.81
N THR A 226 -14.86 14.97 2.50
CA THR A 226 -15.48 16.07 3.26
C THR A 226 -16.21 17.04 2.34
N LYS A 227 -17.42 17.45 2.69
CA LYS A 227 -18.12 18.49 1.96
C LYS A 227 -17.48 19.85 2.20
N THR A 228 -17.51 20.72 1.21
CA THR A 228 -16.91 22.08 1.32
C THR A 228 -17.55 22.90 2.45
N GLU A 229 -18.86 22.81 2.61
CA GLU A 229 -19.61 23.51 3.67
C GLU A 229 -19.29 23.02 5.08
N ASP A 230 -18.85 21.77 5.23
CA ASP A 230 -18.46 21.18 6.52
C ASP A 230 -17.04 21.51 6.93
N ARG A 231 -16.21 22.05 6.04
CA ARG A 231 -14.85 22.45 6.36
C ARG A 231 -14.85 23.82 7.05
N LEU A 232 -14.08 23.94 8.12
CA LEU A 232 -13.92 25.20 8.83
C LEU A 232 -13.11 26.21 7.98
N TYR A 233 -12.16 25.70 7.19
CA TYR A 233 -11.32 26.44 6.26
C TYR A 233 -10.90 25.56 5.08
N PRO A 234 -10.41 26.13 3.95
CA PRO A 234 -9.91 25.35 2.82
C PRO A 234 -8.81 24.37 3.24
N THR A 235 -8.78 23.21 2.61
CA THR A 235 -7.76 22.18 2.91
C THR A 235 -6.35 22.75 2.75
N ILE A 236 -5.58 22.71 3.82
CA ILE A 236 -4.14 23.04 3.82
C ILE A 236 -3.41 21.83 3.23
N HIS A 237 -2.55 22.07 2.24
CA HIS A 237 -1.79 21.03 1.57
C HIS A 237 -0.29 21.35 1.60
N LEU A 238 0.47 20.50 2.26
CA LEU A 238 1.93 20.62 2.43
C LEU A 238 2.60 19.47 1.71
N LYS A 239 3.53 19.77 0.81
CA LYS A 239 4.24 18.77 0.02
C LYS A 239 5.74 18.99 0.10
N GLY A 240 6.47 17.95 0.46
CA GLY A 240 7.93 17.93 0.53
C GLY A 240 8.50 16.64 -0.07
N ASN A 241 9.81 16.51 -0.01
CA ASN A 241 10.47 15.27 -0.37
C ASN A 241 10.13 14.21 0.69
N ASP A 242 9.57 13.09 0.25
CA ASP A 242 9.23 11.94 1.10
C ASP A 242 8.14 12.20 2.15
N ILE A 243 7.42 13.32 2.08
CA ILE A 243 6.32 13.66 2.97
C ILE A 243 5.26 14.47 2.23
N GLU A 244 4.00 14.13 2.46
CA GLU A 244 2.85 14.92 2.04
C GLU A 244 1.84 14.94 3.19
N ILE A 245 1.29 16.12 3.49
CA ILE A 245 0.28 16.32 4.53
C ILE A 245 -0.85 17.16 3.94
N ALA A 246 -2.08 16.73 4.19
CA ALA A 246 -3.27 17.55 3.97
C ALA A 246 -4.07 17.59 5.26
N LEU A 247 -4.65 18.75 5.61
CA LEU A 247 -5.45 18.90 6.82
C LEU A 247 -6.51 19.99 6.69
N THR A 248 -7.60 19.80 7.41
CA THR A 248 -8.66 20.80 7.68
C THR A 248 -9.31 20.48 9.02
N HIS A 249 -10.21 21.34 9.50
CA HIS A 249 -11.08 21.04 10.63
C HIS A 249 -12.55 20.97 10.15
N SER A 250 -13.33 20.12 10.80
CA SER A 250 -14.76 20.00 10.51
C SER A 250 -15.58 20.93 11.40
N LYS A 251 -16.66 21.48 10.84
CA LYS A 251 -17.69 22.23 11.61
C LYS A 251 -18.70 21.29 12.27
N THR A 252 -18.88 20.09 11.73
CA THR A 252 -19.98 19.19 12.08
C THR A 252 -19.51 17.95 12.85
N GLN A 253 -18.22 17.60 12.76
CA GLN A 253 -17.62 16.44 13.42
C GLN A 253 -16.71 16.90 14.55
N TYR A 254 -16.80 16.32 15.73
CA TYR A 254 -15.99 16.66 16.90
C TYR A 254 -14.83 15.68 17.16
N SER A 255 -14.82 14.54 16.51
CA SER A 255 -13.75 13.54 16.62
C SER A 255 -12.56 13.87 15.72
N GLU A 256 -11.38 13.42 16.14
CA GLU A 256 -10.17 13.44 15.30
C GLU A 256 -10.29 12.34 14.22
N GLU A 257 -9.98 12.67 12.97
CA GLU A 257 -9.92 11.71 11.85
C GLU A 257 -8.55 11.78 11.18
N TYR A 258 -7.90 10.63 11.02
CA TYR A 258 -6.57 10.53 10.45
C TYR A 258 -6.49 9.44 9.37
N HIS A 259 -6.03 9.82 8.19
CA HIS A 259 -5.61 8.92 7.14
C HIS A 259 -4.09 8.88 7.10
N SER A 260 -3.48 7.73 7.37
CA SER A 260 -2.02 7.66 7.44
C SER A 260 -1.45 6.59 6.52
N PHE A 261 -0.33 6.93 5.87
CA PHE A 261 0.28 6.11 4.84
C PHE A 261 1.80 6.10 4.96
N VAL A 262 2.39 4.93 4.70
CA VAL A 262 3.84 4.74 4.65
C VAL A 262 4.19 3.94 3.39
N ASN A 263 5.03 4.49 2.51
CA ASN A 263 5.43 3.85 1.25
C ASN A 263 4.23 3.34 0.42
N GLY A 264 3.11 4.08 0.41
CA GLY A 264 1.90 3.66 -0.29
C GLY A 264 1.01 2.66 0.44
N GLN A 265 1.38 2.22 1.66
CA GLN A 265 0.54 1.38 2.52
C GLN A 265 -0.37 2.23 3.40
N ASN A 266 -1.64 1.87 3.47
CA ASN A 266 -2.57 2.46 4.42
C ASN A 266 -2.32 1.87 5.82
N THR A 267 -1.78 2.70 6.73
CA THR A 267 -1.49 2.34 8.11
C THR A 267 -2.70 2.64 9.00
N THR A 268 -3.72 1.80 8.92
CA THR A 268 -5.02 2.00 9.61
C THR A 268 -4.90 2.10 11.13
N GLN A 269 -3.82 1.59 11.71
CA GLN A 269 -3.48 1.69 13.14
C GLN A 269 -2.42 2.78 13.42
N GLY A 270 -2.09 3.60 12.41
CA GLY A 270 -1.10 4.66 12.54
C GLY A 270 0.34 4.15 12.71
N GLY A 271 0.99 4.62 13.76
CA GLY A 271 2.38 4.29 14.08
C GLY A 271 3.19 5.53 14.43
N THR A 272 4.52 5.40 14.42
CA THR A 272 5.46 6.46 14.83
C THR A 272 5.26 7.76 14.07
N HIS A 273 4.98 7.71 12.77
CA HIS A 273 4.77 8.89 11.92
C HIS A 273 3.49 9.66 12.27
N LEU A 274 2.38 8.96 12.55
CA LEU A 274 1.15 9.62 12.94
C LEU A 274 1.27 10.25 14.32
N ALA A 275 1.92 9.56 15.27
CA ALA A 275 2.20 10.11 16.60
C ALA A 275 3.08 11.39 16.51
N ALA A 276 4.14 11.34 15.68
CA ALA A 276 5.01 12.49 15.44
C ALA A 276 4.26 13.68 14.81
N PHE A 277 3.38 13.43 13.84
CA PHE A 277 2.56 14.48 13.23
C PHE A 277 1.62 15.13 14.23
N ARG A 278 0.89 14.34 15.03
CA ARG A 278 -0.02 14.86 16.06
C ARG A 278 0.71 15.75 17.08
N GLU A 279 1.92 15.36 17.46
CA GLU A 279 2.78 16.17 18.35
C GLU A 279 3.28 17.44 17.66
N ALA A 280 3.82 17.33 16.44
CA ALA A 280 4.33 18.45 15.66
C ALA A 280 3.27 19.53 15.44
N PHE A 281 2.05 19.10 15.07
CA PHE A 281 0.93 20.00 14.83
C PHE A 281 0.56 20.81 16.08
N VAL A 282 0.41 20.15 17.23
CA VAL A 282 0.10 20.80 18.50
C VAL A 282 1.19 21.78 18.89
N ARG A 283 2.47 21.37 18.79
CA ARG A 283 3.61 22.23 19.12
C ARG A 283 3.64 23.48 18.24
N THR A 284 3.48 23.30 16.94
CA THR A 284 3.52 24.42 15.98
C THR A 284 2.40 25.43 16.24
N VAL A 285 1.18 24.98 16.56
CA VAL A 285 0.06 25.87 16.93
C VAL A 285 0.37 26.65 18.23
N ARG A 286 0.88 25.97 19.27
CA ARG A 286 1.27 26.60 20.53
C ARG A 286 2.36 27.67 20.35
N GLU A 287 3.40 27.35 19.59
CA GLU A 287 4.51 28.27 19.28
C GLU A 287 4.03 29.49 18.52
N PHE A 288 3.12 29.30 17.56
CA PHE A 288 2.56 30.40 16.77
C PHE A 288 1.78 31.39 17.63
N PHE A 289 0.90 30.92 18.50
CA PHE A 289 0.09 31.79 19.35
C PHE A 289 0.81 32.25 20.60
N GLY A 290 1.97 31.70 20.93
CA GLY A 290 2.67 31.96 22.20
C GLY A 290 1.84 31.54 23.42
N LYS A 291 0.91 30.60 23.28
CA LYS A 291 -0.03 30.13 24.29
C LYS A 291 -0.02 28.62 24.43
N ASN A 292 -0.13 28.13 25.65
CA ASN A 292 -0.16 26.72 25.95
C ASN A 292 -1.61 26.17 25.96
N TYR A 293 -2.26 26.17 24.79
CA TYR A 293 -3.59 25.56 24.64
C TYR A 293 -3.55 24.07 24.93
N ASP A 294 -4.68 23.51 25.37
CA ASP A 294 -4.78 22.05 25.51
C ASP A 294 -4.62 21.34 24.16
N ALA A 295 -3.89 20.21 24.17
CA ALA A 295 -3.62 19.46 22.96
C ALA A 295 -4.89 18.82 22.37
N SER A 296 -5.85 18.48 23.22
CA SER A 296 -7.15 17.93 22.78
C SER A 296 -7.99 18.99 22.06
N ASP A 297 -7.94 20.25 22.53
CA ASP A 297 -8.67 21.34 21.90
C ASP A 297 -8.11 21.67 20.51
N ILE A 298 -6.77 21.72 20.40
CA ILE A 298 -6.10 21.94 19.10
C ILE A 298 -6.46 20.85 18.08
N ARG A 299 -6.60 19.60 18.52
CA ARG A 299 -6.91 18.47 17.61
C ARG A 299 -8.40 18.19 17.46
N LYS A 300 -9.24 18.86 18.23
CA LYS A 300 -10.69 18.69 18.15
C LYS A 300 -11.17 18.94 16.71
N SER A 301 -11.95 18.02 16.17
CA SER A 301 -12.51 18.09 14.80
C SER A 301 -11.50 18.10 13.64
N ILE A 302 -10.21 17.81 13.88
CA ILE A 302 -9.24 17.73 12.81
C ILE A 302 -9.54 16.55 11.88
N ILE A 303 -9.45 16.79 10.58
CA ILE A 303 -9.43 15.78 9.52
C ILE A 303 -8.11 15.93 8.78
N SER A 304 -7.25 14.93 8.82
CA SER A 304 -5.95 15.03 8.19
C SER A 304 -5.49 13.74 7.52
N ALA A 305 -4.64 13.90 6.52
CA ALA A 305 -3.95 12.83 5.84
C ALA A 305 -2.45 13.08 5.87
N ILE A 306 -1.67 12.04 6.16
CA ILE A 306 -0.21 12.07 6.12
C ILE A 306 0.33 10.88 5.36
N ALA A 307 1.23 11.11 4.42
CA ALA A 307 1.99 10.08 3.71
C ALA A 307 3.48 10.36 3.85
N ILE A 308 4.26 9.35 4.21
CA ILE A 308 5.72 9.42 4.25
C ILE A 308 6.36 8.27 3.48
N LYS A 309 7.60 8.48 3.02
CA LYS A 309 8.45 7.44 2.41
C LYS A 309 9.65 7.17 3.30
N VAL A 310 9.70 5.98 3.86
CA VAL A 310 10.75 5.50 4.77
C VAL A 310 11.61 4.48 4.04
N MET A 311 12.92 4.51 4.23
CA MET A 311 13.81 3.47 3.72
C MET A 311 13.70 2.23 4.62
N GLU A 312 13.44 1.07 4.01
CA GLU A 312 13.34 -0.21 4.72
C GLU A 312 12.40 -0.16 5.94
N PRO A 313 11.12 0.20 5.75
CA PRO A 313 10.20 0.39 6.87
C PRO A 313 9.94 -0.92 7.62
N VAL A 314 9.98 -0.86 8.94
CA VAL A 314 9.58 -1.95 9.83
C VAL A 314 8.15 -1.70 10.29
N PHE A 315 7.27 -2.67 10.04
CA PHE A 315 5.89 -2.66 10.50
C PHE A 315 5.71 -3.66 11.65
N GLU A 316 4.75 -3.41 12.54
CA GLU A 316 4.48 -4.31 13.66
C GLU A 316 3.88 -5.65 13.24
N SER A 317 3.31 -5.75 12.03
CA SER A 317 2.72 -6.96 11.48
C SER A 317 2.91 -7.08 9.98
N GLN A 318 2.76 -8.29 9.44
CA GLN A 318 2.82 -8.54 8.00
C GLN A 318 1.70 -7.82 7.22
N THR A 319 0.58 -7.50 7.85
CA THR A 319 -0.50 -6.72 7.25
C THR A 319 -0.16 -5.23 7.09
N LYS A 320 0.99 -4.79 7.63
CA LYS A 320 1.56 -3.44 7.49
C LYS A 320 0.62 -2.32 7.93
N THR A 321 -0.23 -2.58 8.92
CA THR A 321 -1.23 -1.64 9.41
C THR A 321 -0.69 -0.58 10.36
N LYS A 322 0.52 -0.79 10.93
CA LYS A 322 1.15 0.12 11.88
C LYS A 322 2.66 0.21 11.67
N LEU A 323 3.19 1.43 11.51
CA LEU A 323 4.63 1.67 11.39
C LEU A 323 5.30 1.58 12.77
N GLY A 324 6.33 0.72 12.85
CA GLY A 324 7.19 0.59 14.04
C GLY A 324 8.53 1.33 13.92
N SER A 325 9.00 1.65 12.69
CA SER A 325 10.28 2.34 12.50
C SER A 325 10.36 3.65 13.27
N THR A 326 11.48 3.89 13.95
CA THR A 326 11.80 5.16 14.62
C THR A 326 12.65 6.09 13.78
N GLU A 327 13.30 5.58 12.72
CA GLU A 327 14.18 6.31 11.81
C GLU A 327 13.63 6.30 10.38
N MET A 328 13.99 7.32 9.59
CA MET A 328 13.64 7.41 8.16
C MET A 328 14.50 6.48 7.29
N GLY A 329 15.55 5.89 7.87
CA GLY A 329 16.52 4.99 7.24
C GLY A 329 17.90 5.16 7.86
N GLY A 330 18.82 4.24 7.55
CA GLY A 330 20.19 4.30 8.10
C GLY A 330 20.90 5.61 7.77
N GLY A 331 21.33 6.35 8.78
CA GLY A 331 21.99 7.65 8.65
C GLY A 331 21.06 8.84 8.36
N LEU A 332 19.74 8.63 8.34
CA LEU A 332 18.73 9.67 8.20
C LEU A 332 18.17 10.07 9.58
N PRO A 333 17.49 11.23 9.69
CA PRO A 333 16.89 11.67 10.95
C PRO A 333 15.83 10.68 11.44
N THR A 334 15.46 10.79 12.71
CA THR A 334 14.30 10.04 13.23
C THR A 334 13.02 10.51 12.53
N VAL A 335 12.04 9.62 12.43
CA VAL A 335 10.69 9.92 11.90
C VAL A 335 10.11 11.15 12.61
N ARG A 336 10.30 11.24 13.94
CA ARG A 336 9.83 12.35 14.75
C ARG A 336 10.51 13.67 14.36
N THR A 337 11.83 13.69 14.25
CA THR A 337 12.60 14.89 13.85
C THR A 337 12.21 15.33 12.45
N PHE A 338 12.18 14.39 11.50
CA PHE A 338 11.84 14.66 10.10
C PHE A 338 10.48 15.33 9.94
N ILE A 339 9.45 14.80 10.61
CA ILE A 339 8.09 15.34 10.52
C ILE A 339 8.00 16.68 11.27
N ASN A 340 8.62 16.79 12.42
CA ASN A 340 8.65 18.04 13.20
C ASN A 340 9.26 19.19 12.40
N ASP A 341 10.41 18.96 11.79
CA ASP A 341 11.12 19.98 11.00
C ASP A 341 10.27 20.39 9.79
N PHE A 342 9.71 19.40 9.08
CA PHE A 342 8.86 19.67 7.94
C PHE A 342 7.62 20.51 8.29
N VAL A 343 6.89 20.16 9.35
CA VAL A 343 5.69 20.89 9.79
C VAL A 343 6.05 22.30 10.23
N THR A 344 7.10 22.47 11.01
CA THR A 344 7.54 23.78 11.50
C THR A 344 7.97 24.70 10.36
N VAL A 345 8.79 24.22 9.43
CA VAL A 345 9.25 24.98 8.26
C VAL A 345 8.09 25.36 7.35
N SER A 346 7.23 24.39 7.01
CA SER A 346 6.08 24.61 6.13
C SER A 346 5.11 25.64 6.71
N TYR A 347 4.90 25.62 8.02
CA TYR A 347 4.06 26.58 8.69
C TYR A 347 4.66 27.99 8.68
N THR A 348 5.97 28.12 8.85
CA THR A 348 6.68 29.41 8.75
C THR A 348 6.54 30.01 7.35
N HIS A 349 6.62 29.18 6.30
CA HIS A 349 6.40 29.62 4.93
C HIS A 349 4.96 30.09 4.67
N LEU A 350 3.96 29.37 5.16
CA LEU A 350 2.56 29.78 5.08
C LEU A 350 2.36 31.16 5.73
N ARG A 351 2.98 31.41 6.89
CA ARG A 351 2.95 32.70 7.57
C ARG A 351 3.56 33.81 6.73
N ALA A 352 4.68 33.58 6.06
CA ALA A 352 5.36 34.61 5.25
C ALA A 352 4.53 35.05 4.02
N HIS A 353 3.71 34.14 3.47
CA HIS A 353 2.80 34.43 2.36
C HIS A 353 1.45 35.03 2.79
N GLU A 354 1.07 34.93 4.06
CA GLU A 354 -0.23 35.38 4.59
C GLU A 354 -0.22 36.77 5.26
N THR A 355 0.69 37.68 4.87
CA THR A 355 0.68 39.06 5.37
C THR A 355 -0.61 39.86 5.06
N GLY A 356 -1.62 39.22 4.44
CA GLY A 356 -2.89 39.85 4.11
C GLY A 356 -4.17 39.17 4.60
N ARG A 357 -4.15 37.89 5.04
CA ARG A 357 -5.37 37.19 5.49
C ARG A 357 -5.09 36.11 6.54
N ASN A 358 -5.21 36.50 7.79
CA ASN A 358 -5.18 35.65 8.99
C ASN A 358 -6.39 34.66 9.05
N LEU A 359 -6.59 33.81 8.06
CA LEU A 359 -7.79 32.93 8.03
C LEU A 359 -7.66 31.72 8.97
N VAL A 360 -6.54 31.00 8.92
CA VAL A 360 -6.37 29.75 9.70
C VAL A 360 -6.30 30.01 11.20
N CYS A 361 -5.68 31.11 11.58
CA CYS A 361 -5.45 31.45 12.99
C CYS A 361 -6.67 32.08 13.69
N ARG A 362 -7.53 32.79 12.95
CA ARG A 362 -8.78 33.34 13.50
C ARG A 362 -9.85 32.29 13.70
N LEU A 363 -9.89 31.27 12.82
CA LEU A 363 -10.93 30.26 12.82
C LEU A 363 -10.74 29.13 13.85
N LEU A 364 -9.54 29.03 14.46
CA LEU A 364 -9.30 28.12 15.59
C LEU A 364 -9.63 28.77 16.96
N LEU A 365 -9.99 30.04 16.99
CA LEU A 365 -10.23 30.83 18.22
C LEU A 365 -11.68 31.32 18.35
N GLU A 366 -12.54 31.18 17.33
CA GLU A 366 -13.98 31.35 17.40
C GLU A 366 -14.67 30.00 17.53
#